data_b9a0c14980bf645fbe4423d32e08cdbd
#
_entry.id   b9a0c14980bf645fbe4423d32e08cdbd
#
_cell.length_a   1.000
_cell.length_b   1.000
_cell.length_c   1.000
_cell.angle_alpha   90.00
_cell.angle_beta   90.00
_cell.angle_gamma   90.00
#
_symmetry.space_group_name_H-M   'P 1'
#
loop_
_entity.id
_entity.type
_entity.pdbx_description
1 polymer ?
#
loop_
_entity_poly.entity_id
_entity_poly.type
_entity_poly.pdbx_seq_one_letter_code
_entity_poly.pdbx_strand_id
1 'polypeptide(L)'
;MSLKLKNEMNTEEIRNSSESKHRDITTDQFPEIADKNENDDENIPPPDSLQAWIIVGFATLAYGNVFGNLTVSGILQEYYLNTMFPNEPAAVISWISTISFTLGYMGGLLAGPMVSFIGIKYVTLIGALTSTLGLALAALSNTIWQLVLTQGVIYGFGSSLLINLSLTMASLWLVKHKSLGLGIVSSGSGFGGLILAPTMRKTLPVLGIHWTFGVLAIINFVPAMFCVFLFKKRGEFNPPRTLISFSLFKRPFTLFVCICAFLNQFGTSLIVLYFPATITDIGQSRSTASNTVLIYSALGGVGRIVANIMSKKWGNNNTLIFSAFGSAALIFGLWLPTRLFSVYLVFISFFGLLYPMAFPLMAALVSNNYKKDEILQANGLMFFAYGLSTLAGVPVMGLLFDKLGHRTSYVPVIISGGIVYFVNGVLFVLFRLYVRRYEPNAKIGKL
;
A
#
# COMPACT_ATOMS: atom_id res chain seq x y z
N MET A 1 -16.64 78.20 13.44
CA MET A 1 -17.49 77.09 13.95
C MET A 1 -17.91 76.11 12.84
N SER A 2 -17.64 76.38 11.56
CA SER A 2 -18.08 75.52 10.42
C SER A 2 -17.04 74.47 9.93
N LEU A 3 -15.76 74.64 10.20
CA LEU A 3 -14.70 73.72 9.73
C LEU A 3 -14.48 72.50 10.67
N LYS A 4 -14.85 72.62 11.96
CA LYS A 4 -14.75 71.47 12.92
C LYS A 4 -15.84 70.43 12.75
N LEU A 5 -17.06 70.88 12.41
CA LEU A 5 -18.18 69.94 12.16
C LEU A 5 -18.04 69.17 10.83
N LYS A 6 -17.33 69.74 9.82
CA LYS A 6 -17.11 69.04 8.54
C LYS A 6 -15.99 67.98 8.63
N ASN A 7 -15.04 68.15 9.54
CA ASN A 7 -14.00 67.17 9.79
C ASN A 7 -14.49 66.01 10.68
N GLU A 8 -15.45 66.25 11.59
CA GLU A 8 -16.03 65.17 12.41
C GLU A 8 -16.98 64.29 11.60
N MET A 9 -17.75 64.87 10.66
CA MET A 9 -18.60 64.07 9.75
C MET A 9 -17.80 63.21 8.77
N ASN A 10 -16.68 63.74 8.23
CA ASN A 10 -15.83 62.92 7.35
C ASN A 10 -15.09 61.79 8.07
N THR A 11 -14.78 61.97 9.36
CA THR A 11 -14.14 60.88 10.18
C THR A 11 -15.12 59.78 10.58
N GLU A 12 -16.41 60.11 10.79
CA GLU A 12 -17.44 59.09 11.06
C GLU A 12 -17.82 58.31 9.79
N GLU A 13 -17.90 58.95 8.62
CA GLU A 13 -18.15 58.23 7.36
C GLU A 13 -17.00 57.29 6.98
N ILE A 14 -15.73 57.68 7.19
CA ILE A 14 -14.56 56.82 6.94
C ILE A 14 -14.51 55.68 7.96
N ARG A 15 -14.91 55.90 9.22
CA ARG A 15 -14.95 54.88 10.25
C ARG A 15 -16.07 53.89 9.99
N ASN A 16 -17.27 54.33 9.59
CA ASN A 16 -18.37 53.47 9.24
C ASN A 16 -18.16 52.67 7.95
N SER A 17 -17.45 53.24 6.95
CA SER A 17 -17.06 52.53 5.73
C SER A 17 -15.95 51.49 5.97
N SER A 18 -15.08 51.67 6.94
CA SER A 18 -14.06 50.69 7.32
C SER A 18 -14.62 49.56 8.21
N GLU A 19 -15.61 49.86 9.06
CA GLU A 19 -16.29 48.84 9.88
C GLU A 19 -17.26 47.98 9.03
N SER A 20 -17.93 48.55 7.99
CA SER A 20 -18.74 47.77 7.08
C SER A 20 -17.90 46.86 6.17
N LYS A 21 -16.71 47.31 5.73
CA LYS A 21 -15.78 46.46 4.95
C LYS A 21 -15.08 45.37 5.79
N HIS A 22 -15.00 45.53 7.12
CA HIS A 22 -14.40 44.52 7.99
C HIS A 22 -15.42 43.48 8.49
N ARG A 23 -16.74 43.75 8.39
CA ARG A 23 -17.77 42.80 8.71
C ARG A 23 -18.16 41.85 7.57
N ASP A 24 -17.86 42.24 6.30
CA ASP A 24 -18.22 41.41 5.12
C ASP A 24 -17.13 40.43 4.68
N ILE A 25 -15.96 40.34 5.40
CA ILE A 25 -14.87 39.44 5.03
C ILE A 25 -14.77 38.21 5.96
N THR A 26 -15.58 38.11 7.04
CA THR A 26 -15.43 37.02 8.02
C THR A 26 -16.58 36.03 8.12
N THR A 27 -17.62 36.13 7.27
CA THR A 27 -18.76 35.17 7.40
C THR A 27 -19.36 34.69 6.09
N ASP A 28 -18.71 34.92 4.93
CA ASP A 28 -19.27 34.37 3.71
C ASP A 28 -18.27 33.51 2.94
N GLN A 29 -18.78 32.37 2.55
CA GLN A 29 -18.33 31.39 1.59
C GLN A 29 -17.54 30.21 2.12
N PHE A 30 -18.11 29.51 3.12
CA PHE A 30 -18.40 28.14 2.77
C PHE A 30 -19.86 28.10 2.30
N PRO A 31 -20.19 27.69 1.07
CA PRO A 31 -21.56 27.38 0.76
C PRO A 31 -21.98 26.30 1.76
N GLU A 32 -22.86 26.66 2.64
CA GLU A 32 -23.81 25.74 3.28
C GLU A 32 -24.42 24.99 2.11
N ILE A 33 -23.89 23.80 1.83
CA ILE A 33 -24.45 22.89 0.84
C ILE A 33 -25.79 22.54 1.43
N ALA A 34 -26.80 23.32 1.01
CA ALA A 34 -28.18 23.07 1.30
C ALA A 34 -28.49 21.62 0.99
N ASP A 35 -28.89 20.92 2.02
CA ASP A 35 -29.61 19.68 2.08
C ASP A 35 -30.53 19.52 0.87
N LYS A 36 -30.11 18.70 -0.08
CA LYS A 36 -31.00 18.12 -1.07
C LYS A 36 -30.68 16.63 -1.16
N ASN A 37 -31.47 15.88 -0.45
CA ASN A 37 -31.69 14.44 -0.36
C ASN A 37 -31.41 13.87 1.04
N GLU A 38 -32.08 14.40 2.06
CA GLU A 38 -32.15 13.81 3.40
C GLU A 38 -32.78 12.40 3.40
N ASN A 39 -33.51 12.01 2.37
CA ASN A 39 -34.28 10.75 2.36
C ASN A 39 -33.48 9.50 1.97
N ASP A 40 -32.26 9.64 1.41
CA ASP A 40 -31.39 8.49 1.11
C ASP A 40 -30.34 8.24 2.20
N ASP A 41 -30.09 9.19 3.11
CA ASP A 41 -29.09 9.10 4.17
C ASP A 41 -29.60 8.49 5.49
N GLU A 42 -30.91 8.37 5.69
CA GLU A 42 -31.51 7.85 6.94
C GLU A 42 -31.15 6.38 7.25
N ASN A 43 -30.70 5.59 6.25
CA ASN A 43 -30.36 4.18 6.42
C ASN A 43 -28.86 3.88 6.44
N ILE A 44 -27.98 4.90 6.37
CA ILE A 44 -26.54 4.67 6.39
C ILE A 44 -26.03 4.79 7.83
N PRO A 45 -25.44 3.71 8.40
CA PRO A 45 -24.92 3.74 9.77
C PRO A 45 -23.89 4.86 9.98
N PRO A 46 -23.81 5.42 11.21
CA PRO A 46 -22.87 6.49 11.50
C PRO A 46 -21.41 6.08 11.24
N PRO A 47 -20.49 7.06 11.01
CA PRO A 47 -19.08 6.78 10.89
C PRO A 47 -18.55 6.09 12.15
N ASP A 48 -17.51 5.25 12.00
CA ASP A 48 -16.91 4.50 13.10
C ASP A 48 -17.84 3.54 13.84
N SER A 49 -19.01 3.18 13.22
CA SER A 49 -19.98 2.23 13.73
C SER A 49 -19.44 0.79 13.73
N LEU A 50 -20.15 -0.13 14.38
CA LEU A 50 -19.83 -1.57 14.34
C LEU A 50 -19.77 -2.09 12.89
N GLN A 51 -20.67 -1.62 12.01
CA GLN A 51 -20.66 -2.00 10.59
C GLN A 51 -19.39 -1.53 9.89
N ALA A 52 -18.86 -0.33 10.20
CA ALA A 52 -17.59 0.14 9.66
C ALA A 52 -16.43 -0.80 10.06
N TRP A 53 -16.42 -1.28 11.30
CA TRP A 53 -15.41 -2.24 11.76
C TRP A 53 -15.55 -3.63 11.15
N ILE A 54 -16.78 -4.09 10.88
CA ILE A 54 -17.02 -5.33 10.12
C ILE A 54 -16.46 -5.21 8.70
N ILE A 55 -16.71 -4.08 8.03
CA ILE A 55 -16.15 -3.80 6.69
C ILE A 55 -14.62 -3.83 6.74
N VAL A 56 -14.00 -3.19 7.74
CA VAL A 56 -12.55 -3.22 7.94
C VAL A 56 -12.05 -4.64 8.17
N GLY A 57 -12.76 -5.46 8.95
CA GLY A 57 -12.41 -6.85 9.21
C GLY A 57 -12.36 -7.69 7.92
N PHE A 58 -13.41 -7.64 7.11
CA PHE A 58 -13.45 -8.37 5.84
C PHE A 58 -12.49 -7.78 4.79
N ALA A 59 -12.32 -6.47 4.76
CA ALA A 59 -11.28 -5.82 3.94
C ALA A 59 -9.88 -6.31 4.32
N THR A 60 -9.61 -6.50 5.63
CA THR A 60 -8.34 -7.07 6.12
C THR A 60 -8.12 -8.49 5.65
N LEU A 61 -9.16 -9.34 5.69
CA LEU A 61 -9.09 -10.71 5.22
C LEU A 61 -8.86 -10.79 3.70
N ALA A 62 -9.60 -10.00 2.92
CA ALA A 62 -9.42 -9.94 1.46
C ALA A 62 -8.03 -9.41 1.08
N TYR A 63 -7.61 -8.33 1.71
CA TYR A 63 -6.26 -7.75 1.52
C TYR A 63 -5.17 -8.73 1.92
N GLY A 64 -5.37 -9.44 3.05
CA GLY A 64 -4.47 -10.46 3.56
C GLY A 64 -4.32 -11.66 2.64
N ASN A 65 -5.41 -12.14 2.06
CA ASN A 65 -5.37 -13.22 1.09
C ASN A 65 -4.59 -12.86 -0.16
N VAL A 66 -4.83 -11.68 -0.71
CA VAL A 66 -4.12 -11.22 -1.91
C VAL A 66 -2.63 -11.13 -1.64
N PHE A 67 -2.23 -10.38 -0.61
CA PHE A 67 -0.81 -10.23 -0.28
C PHE A 67 -0.19 -11.50 0.29
N GLY A 68 -0.96 -12.33 0.97
CA GLY A 68 -0.53 -13.65 1.43
C GLY A 68 -0.12 -14.53 0.26
N ASN A 69 -0.93 -14.61 -0.80
CA ASN A 69 -0.58 -15.33 -2.02
C ASN A 69 0.68 -14.79 -2.68
N LEU A 70 0.85 -13.46 -2.70
CA LEU A 70 2.09 -12.84 -3.18
C LEU A 70 3.29 -13.24 -2.31
N THR A 71 3.15 -13.23 -0.98
CA THR A 71 4.23 -13.63 -0.04
C THR A 71 4.64 -15.08 -0.20
N VAL A 72 3.68 -15.98 -0.41
CA VAL A 72 3.96 -17.42 -0.60
C VAL A 72 4.39 -17.79 -2.02
N SER A 73 4.42 -16.84 -2.94
CA SER A 73 4.88 -17.07 -4.31
C SER A 73 6.30 -17.65 -4.39
N GLY A 74 7.14 -17.38 -3.38
CA GLY A 74 8.46 -18.00 -3.26
C GLY A 74 8.42 -19.53 -3.10
N ILE A 75 7.41 -20.07 -2.38
CA ILE A 75 7.21 -21.51 -2.24
C ILE A 75 6.80 -22.13 -3.58
N LEU A 76 5.92 -21.44 -4.32
CA LEU A 76 5.53 -21.85 -5.68
C LEU A 76 6.72 -21.79 -6.63
N GLN A 77 7.51 -20.73 -6.57
CA GLN A 77 8.71 -20.55 -7.38
C GLN A 77 9.69 -21.71 -7.18
N GLU A 78 9.94 -22.11 -5.92
CA GLU A 78 10.78 -23.25 -5.60
C GLU A 78 10.22 -24.56 -6.17
N TYR A 79 8.92 -24.77 -6.07
CA TYR A 79 8.26 -25.93 -6.65
C TYR A 79 8.34 -25.94 -8.19
N TYR A 80 8.13 -24.81 -8.83
CA TYR A 80 8.24 -24.69 -10.29
C TYR A 80 9.66 -25.00 -10.77
N LEU A 81 10.68 -24.48 -10.10
CA LEU A 81 12.08 -24.68 -10.46
C LEU A 81 12.55 -26.13 -10.28
N ASN A 82 12.12 -26.77 -9.20
CA ASN A 82 12.68 -28.08 -8.82
C ASN A 82 11.82 -29.27 -9.27
N THR A 83 10.50 -29.06 -9.51
CA THR A 83 9.57 -30.16 -9.73
C THR A 83 8.81 -30.05 -11.05
N MET A 84 8.24 -28.86 -11.36
CA MET A 84 7.34 -28.74 -12.51
C MET A 84 8.09 -28.39 -13.81
N PHE A 85 9.12 -27.54 -13.73
CA PHE A 85 9.89 -27.05 -14.89
C PHE A 85 11.41 -27.10 -14.63
N PRO A 86 12.00 -28.26 -14.29
CA PRO A 86 13.40 -28.35 -13.86
C PRO A 86 14.40 -28.00 -14.98
N ASN A 87 13.98 -28.08 -16.26
CA ASN A 87 14.81 -27.79 -17.42
C ASN A 87 14.70 -26.35 -17.94
N GLU A 88 13.79 -25.55 -17.37
CA GLU A 88 13.54 -24.19 -17.82
C GLU A 88 14.39 -23.16 -17.06
N PRO A 89 14.83 -22.09 -17.71
CA PRO A 89 15.60 -21.04 -17.03
C PRO A 89 14.80 -20.37 -15.90
N ALA A 90 15.44 -20.19 -14.75
CA ALA A 90 14.82 -19.54 -13.61
C ALA A 90 14.28 -18.13 -13.92
N ALA A 91 14.92 -17.39 -14.85
CA ALA A 91 14.47 -16.10 -15.31
C ALA A 91 13.11 -16.16 -16.02
N VAL A 92 12.83 -17.23 -16.78
CA VAL A 92 11.55 -17.42 -17.47
C VAL A 92 10.46 -17.74 -16.46
N ILE A 93 10.73 -18.62 -15.50
CA ILE A 93 9.80 -19.00 -14.45
C ILE A 93 9.45 -17.81 -13.55
N SER A 94 10.42 -16.93 -13.25
CA SER A 94 10.21 -15.77 -12.39
C SER A 94 9.20 -14.74 -12.96
N TRP A 95 8.93 -14.77 -14.25
CA TRP A 95 7.90 -13.91 -14.84
C TRP A 95 6.49 -14.18 -14.29
N ILE A 96 6.20 -15.41 -13.83
CA ILE A 96 4.90 -15.76 -13.23
C ILE A 96 4.63 -14.86 -12.01
N SER A 97 5.56 -14.83 -11.07
CA SER A 97 5.44 -14.02 -9.85
C SER A 97 5.63 -12.52 -10.14
N THR A 98 6.58 -12.14 -11.01
CA THR A 98 6.84 -10.73 -11.33
C THR A 98 5.63 -10.05 -11.94
N ILE A 99 4.95 -10.68 -12.90
CA ILE A 99 3.73 -10.12 -13.52
C ILE A 99 2.60 -10.05 -12.50
N SER A 100 2.45 -11.09 -11.66
CA SER A 100 1.44 -11.11 -10.60
C SER A 100 1.60 -9.93 -9.63
N PHE A 101 2.81 -9.68 -9.14
CA PHE A 101 3.11 -8.54 -8.27
C PHE A 101 2.91 -7.20 -8.99
N THR A 102 3.44 -7.08 -10.20
CA THR A 102 3.36 -5.84 -10.97
C THR A 102 1.92 -5.45 -11.23
N LEU A 103 1.10 -6.36 -11.74
CA LEU A 103 -0.31 -6.09 -12.02
C LEU A 103 -1.13 -5.98 -10.74
N GLY A 104 -0.79 -6.75 -9.69
CA GLY A 104 -1.41 -6.65 -8.37
C GLY A 104 -1.30 -5.24 -7.78
N TYR A 105 -0.23 -4.53 -8.08
CA TYR A 105 -0.07 -3.13 -7.72
C TYR A 105 -0.63 -2.18 -8.80
N MET A 106 -0.15 -2.26 -10.05
CA MET A 106 -0.45 -1.28 -11.11
C MET A 106 -1.92 -1.26 -11.53
N GLY A 107 -2.60 -2.40 -11.50
CA GLY A 107 -4.00 -2.51 -11.90
C GLY A 107 -4.96 -1.70 -11.02
N GLY A 108 -4.53 -1.33 -9.81
CA GLY A 108 -5.28 -0.44 -8.92
C GLY A 108 -5.60 0.94 -9.51
N LEU A 109 -4.85 1.38 -10.52
CA LEU A 109 -5.13 2.61 -11.26
C LEU A 109 -6.48 2.57 -11.98
N LEU A 110 -6.91 1.38 -12.41
CA LEU A 110 -8.19 1.17 -13.08
C LEU A 110 -9.39 1.19 -12.12
N ALA A 111 -9.16 1.01 -10.82
CA ALA A 111 -10.24 0.91 -9.84
C ALA A 111 -11.11 2.18 -9.78
N GLY A 112 -10.50 3.38 -9.84
CA GLY A 112 -11.22 4.66 -9.81
C GLY A 112 -12.22 4.81 -10.96
N PRO A 113 -11.77 4.80 -12.23
CA PRO A 113 -12.64 4.84 -13.39
C PRO A 113 -13.70 3.74 -13.40
N MET A 114 -13.32 2.50 -13.12
CA MET A 114 -14.29 1.39 -13.08
C MET A 114 -15.39 1.63 -12.05
N VAL A 115 -15.05 2.12 -10.84
CA VAL A 115 -16.05 2.46 -9.83
C VAL A 115 -16.97 3.57 -10.30
N SER A 116 -16.44 4.55 -11.02
CA SER A 116 -17.25 5.65 -11.58
C SER A 116 -18.25 5.18 -12.65
N PHE A 117 -17.89 4.15 -13.44
CA PHE A 117 -18.78 3.62 -14.49
C PHE A 117 -19.82 2.64 -13.97
N ILE A 118 -19.41 1.68 -13.14
CA ILE A 118 -20.26 0.54 -12.75
C ILE A 118 -20.51 0.44 -11.24
N GLY A 119 -19.87 1.33 -10.43
CA GLY A 119 -20.06 1.37 -8.98
C GLY A 119 -19.17 0.38 -8.20
N ILE A 120 -19.03 0.64 -6.89
CA ILE A 120 -18.14 -0.10 -5.99
C ILE A 120 -18.46 -1.60 -5.97
N LYS A 121 -19.74 -1.95 -5.85
CA LYS A 121 -20.20 -3.34 -5.72
C LYS A 121 -19.78 -4.20 -6.92
N TYR A 122 -19.98 -3.70 -8.14
CA TYR A 122 -19.62 -4.45 -9.34
C TYR A 122 -18.12 -4.52 -9.57
N VAL A 123 -17.37 -3.46 -9.24
CA VAL A 123 -15.89 -3.51 -9.31
C VAL A 123 -15.32 -4.50 -8.30
N THR A 124 -15.89 -4.54 -7.08
CA THR A 124 -15.51 -5.54 -6.07
C THR A 124 -15.83 -6.95 -6.54
N LEU A 125 -17.01 -7.15 -7.19
CA LEU A 125 -17.40 -8.44 -7.77
C LEU A 125 -16.43 -8.88 -8.86
N ILE A 126 -16.09 -7.98 -9.79
CA ILE A 126 -15.09 -8.26 -10.84
C ILE A 126 -13.75 -8.64 -10.20
N GLY A 127 -13.28 -7.87 -9.20
CA GLY A 127 -12.05 -8.18 -8.49
C GLY A 127 -12.08 -9.55 -7.79
N ALA A 128 -13.19 -9.88 -7.12
CA ALA A 128 -13.38 -11.15 -6.45
C ALA A 128 -13.41 -12.34 -7.42
N LEU A 129 -14.19 -12.21 -8.50
CA LEU A 129 -14.32 -13.27 -9.50
C LEU A 129 -13.04 -13.45 -10.31
N THR A 130 -12.42 -12.38 -10.79
CA THR A 130 -11.20 -12.48 -11.60
C THR A 130 -10.01 -12.99 -10.78
N SER A 131 -9.82 -12.54 -9.53
CA SER A 131 -8.75 -13.08 -8.69
C SER A 131 -8.97 -14.55 -8.35
N THR A 132 -10.19 -14.95 -8.04
CA THR A 132 -10.51 -16.36 -7.76
C THR A 132 -10.38 -17.23 -9.01
N LEU A 133 -10.89 -16.75 -10.16
CA LEU A 133 -10.80 -17.44 -11.42
C LEU A 133 -9.33 -17.62 -11.87
N GLY A 134 -8.49 -16.60 -11.65
CA GLY A 134 -7.05 -16.69 -11.91
C GLY A 134 -6.39 -17.84 -11.17
N LEU A 135 -6.68 -18.02 -9.89
CA LEU A 135 -6.19 -19.17 -9.09
C LEU A 135 -6.82 -20.50 -9.53
N ALA A 136 -8.12 -20.52 -9.82
CA ALA A 136 -8.80 -21.72 -10.29
C ALA A 136 -8.28 -22.19 -11.66
N LEU A 137 -8.00 -21.27 -12.58
CA LEU A 137 -7.39 -21.58 -13.87
C LEU A 137 -5.92 -21.99 -13.75
N ALA A 138 -5.19 -21.41 -12.76
CA ALA A 138 -3.83 -21.86 -12.45
C ALA A 138 -3.80 -23.33 -11.99
N ALA A 139 -4.87 -23.80 -11.34
CA ALA A 139 -5.04 -25.22 -11.01
C ALA A 139 -5.11 -26.14 -12.24
N LEU A 140 -5.45 -25.61 -13.42
CA LEU A 140 -5.53 -26.36 -14.68
C LEU A 140 -4.31 -26.14 -15.58
N SER A 141 -3.38 -25.27 -15.16
CA SER A 141 -2.25 -24.84 -15.97
C SER A 141 -1.07 -25.81 -15.85
N ASN A 142 -0.51 -26.21 -17.00
CA ASN A 142 0.62 -27.14 -17.08
C ASN A 142 1.85 -26.53 -17.79
N THR A 143 1.77 -25.30 -18.26
CA THR A 143 2.84 -24.60 -18.96
C THR A 143 3.11 -23.25 -18.35
N ILE A 144 4.34 -22.72 -18.51
CA ILE A 144 4.74 -21.43 -17.91
C ILE A 144 3.86 -20.28 -18.43
N TRP A 145 3.57 -20.24 -19.74
CA TRP A 145 2.75 -19.16 -20.29
C TRP A 145 1.31 -19.16 -19.77
N GLN A 146 0.74 -20.36 -19.52
CA GLN A 146 -0.58 -20.50 -18.88
C GLN A 146 -0.55 -19.95 -17.45
N LEU A 147 0.48 -20.28 -16.66
CA LEU A 147 0.66 -19.75 -15.30
C LEU A 147 0.89 -18.23 -15.32
N VAL A 148 1.66 -17.71 -16.27
CA VAL A 148 1.83 -16.26 -16.47
C VAL A 148 0.48 -15.59 -16.73
N LEU A 149 -0.36 -16.18 -17.57
CA LEU A 149 -1.68 -15.64 -17.88
C LEU A 149 -2.65 -15.76 -16.71
N THR A 150 -2.72 -16.93 -16.08
CA THR A 150 -3.72 -17.23 -15.04
C THR A 150 -3.33 -16.65 -13.67
N GLN A 151 -2.17 -17.04 -13.15
CA GLN A 151 -1.64 -16.56 -11.86
C GLN A 151 -1.03 -15.17 -11.98
N GLY A 152 -0.40 -14.83 -13.12
CA GLY A 152 0.21 -13.51 -13.34
C GLY A 152 -0.83 -12.45 -13.66
N VAL A 153 -1.48 -12.56 -14.81
CA VAL A 153 -2.35 -11.50 -15.37
C VAL A 153 -3.73 -11.50 -14.71
N ILE A 154 -4.47 -12.60 -14.80
CA ILE A 154 -5.87 -12.65 -14.35
C ILE A 154 -5.96 -12.46 -12.83
N TYR A 155 -5.18 -13.22 -12.06
CA TYR A 155 -5.13 -13.08 -10.61
C TYR A 155 -4.58 -11.72 -10.19
N GLY A 156 -3.49 -11.24 -10.80
CA GLY A 156 -2.88 -9.94 -10.48
C GLY A 156 -3.85 -8.78 -10.70
N PHE A 157 -4.57 -8.76 -11.83
CA PHE A 157 -5.57 -7.73 -12.12
C PHE A 157 -6.72 -7.75 -11.09
N GLY A 158 -7.33 -8.91 -10.84
CA GLY A 158 -8.41 -9.01 -9.85
C GLY A 158 -7.98 -8.60 -8.45
N SER A 159 -6.77 -9.00 -8.06
CA SER A 159 -6.14 -8.66 -6.79
C SER A 159 -5.95 -7.16 -6.60
N SER A 160 -5.54 -6.45 -7.65
CA SER A 160 -5.31 -5.00 -7.60
C SER A 160 -6.58 -4.20 -7.29
N LEU A 161 -7.72 -4.63 -7.82
CA LEU A 161 -9.01 -4.02 -7.53
C LEU A 161 -9.38 -4.20 -6.05
N LEU A 162 -9.22 -5.42 -5.52
CA LEU A 162 -9.49 -5.72 -4.11
C LEU A 162 -8.57 -4.96 -3.15
N ILE A 163 -7.27 -4.85 -3.46
CA ILE A 163 -6.30 -4.07 -2.68
C ILE A 163 -6.74 -2.62 -2.54
N ASN A 164 -7.00 -1.96 -3.69
CA ASN A 164 -7.31 -0.54 -3.71
C ASN A 164 -8.66 -0.24 -3.04
N LEU A 165 -9.69 -1.06 -3.33
CA LEU A 165 -11.00 -0.91 -2.71
C LEU A 165 -10.96 -1.17 -1.20
N SER A 166 -10.23 -2.17 -0.71
CA SER A 166 -10.12 -2.47 0.73
C SER A 166 -9.60 -1.27 1.53
N LEU A 167 -8.54 -0.60 1.05
CA LEU A 167 -8.00 0.60 1.69
C LEU A 167 -8.95 1.80 1.55
N THR A 168 -9.60 1.93 0.40
CA THR A 168 -10.56 3.02 0.17
C THR A 168 -11.78 2.89 1.06
N MET A 169 -12.32 1.68 1.23
CA MET A 169 -13.46 1.45 2.13
C MET A 169 -13.13 1.80 3.58
N ALA A 170 -11.96 1.41 4.09
CA ALA A 170 -11.52 1.82 5.42
C ALA A 170 -11.46 3.35 5.56
N SER A 171 -11.00 4.05 4.52
CA SER A 171 -10.92 5.51 4.50
C SER A 171 -12.29 6.21 4.44
N LEU A 172 -13.30 5.60 3.80
CA LEU A 172 -14.64 6.17 3.66
C LEU A 172 -15.52 5.93 4.90
N TRP A 173 -15.40 4.75 5.51
CA TRP A 173 -16.25 4.35 6.63
C TRP A 173 -15.73 4.78 8.00
N LEU A 174 -14.41 4.98 8.16
CA LEU A 174 -13.80 5.47 9.39
C LEU A 174 -13.38 6.93 9.25
N VAL A 175 -13.80 7.77 10.19
CA VAL A 175 -13.44 9.19 10.28
C VAL A 175 -12.47 9.42 11.44
N LYS A 176 -12.89 9.10 12.66
CA LYS A 176 -12.08 9.27 13.88
C LYS A 176 -10.90 8.28 13.95
N HIS A 177 -11.12 7.05 13.50
CA HIS A 177 -10.15 5.95 13.56
C HIS A 177 -9.57 5.58 12.19
N LYS A 178 -9.62 6.48 11.21
CA LYS A 178 -9.23 6.27 9.81
C LYS A 178 -7.82 5.67 9.67
N SER A 179 -6.82 6.28 10.29
CA SER A 179 -5.45 5.76 10.25
C SER A 179 -5.34 4.35 10.84
N LEU A 180 -6.01 4.10 11.97
CA LEU A 180 -6.00 2.77 12.60
C LEU A 180 -6.65 1.72 11.67
N GLY A 181 -7.78 2.05 11.04
CA GLY A 181 -8.44 1.18 10.07
C GLY A 181 -7.55 0.82 8.90
N LEU A 182 -6.84 1.80 8.33
CA LEU A 182 -5.86 1.58 7.27
C LEU A 182 -4.70 0.68 7.74
N GLY A 183 -4.25 0.84 8.98
CA GLY A 183 -3.26 -0.02 9.61
C GLY A 183 -3.73 -1.46 9.76
N ILE A 184 -4.97 -1.66 10.21
CA ILE A 184 -5.57 -2.98 10.36
C ILE A 184 -5.74 -3.65 9.00
N VAL A 185 -6.31 -2.96 8.00
CA VAL A 185 -6.45 -3.53 6.64
C VAL A 185 -5.09 -3.93 6.07
N SER A 186 -4.11 -3.03 6.13
CA SER A 186 -2.79 -3.32 5.59
C SER A 186 -2.03 -4.39 6.36
N SER A 187 -2.29 -4.58 7.67
CA SER A 187 -1.68 -5.65 8.48
C SER A 187 -2.05 -7.04 7.98
N GLY A 188 -3.20 -7.16 7.31
CA GLY A 188 -3.62 -8.38 6.61
C GLY A 188 -2.52 -8.96 5.73
N SER A 189 -1.71 -8.13 5.07
CA SER A 189 -0.62 -8.60 4.20
C SER A 189 0.45 -9.41 4.96
N GLY A 190 0.76 -9.07 6.19
CA GLY A 190 1.66 -9.85 7.04
C GLY A 190 1.02 -11.15 7.53
N PHE A 191 -0.20 -11.05 8.06
CA PHE A 191 -0.91 -12.22 8.60
C PHE A 191 -1.38 -13.20 7.52
N GLY A 192 -1.69 -12.70 6.31
CA GLY A 192 -2.05 -13.56 5.18
C GLY A 192 -0.94 -14.55 4.82
N GLY A 193 0.32 -14.10 4.78
CA GLY A 193 1.48 -14.97 4.56
C GLY A 193 1.64 -16.03 5.65
N LEU A 194 1.35 -15.70 6.92
CA LEU A 194 1.42 -16.64 8.05
C LEU A 194 0.37 -17.75 7.95
N ILE A 195 -0.78 -17.48 7.35
CA ILE A 195 -1.85 -18.47 7.17
C ILE A 195 -1.57 -19.30 5.91
N LEU A 196 -1.24 -18.65 4.81
CA LEU A 196 -1.12 -19.32 3.51
C LEU A 196 0.17 -20.14 3.38
N ALA A 197 1.30 -19.71 3.98
CA ALA A 197 2.54 -20.46 3.88
C ALA A 197 2.48 -21.87 4.52
N PRO A 198 1.98 -22.07 5.75
CA PRO A 198 1.75 -23.40 6.30
C PRO A 198 0.71 -24.20 5.51
N THR A 199 -0.35 -23.55 5.01
CA THR A 199 -1.36 -24.20 4.17
C THR A 199 -0.71 -24.78 2.93
N MET A 200 0.09 -24.01 2.18
CA MET A 200 0.78 -24.50 0.98
C MET A 200 1.80 -25.59 1.29
N ARG A 201 2.59 -25.44 2.36
CA ARG A 201 3.58 -26.44 2.76
C ARG A 201 2.94 -27.79 3.09
N LYS A 202 1.68 -27.81 3.56
CA LYS A 202 0.93 -29.05 3.82
C LYS A 202 0.22 -29.57 2.58
N THR A 203 -0.41 -28.70 1.79
CA THR A 203 -1.21 -29.12 0.64
C THR A 203 -0.35 -29.53 -0.55
N LEU A 204 0.75 -28.84 -0.81
CA LEU A 204 1.59 -29.07 -1.98
C LEU A 204 2.17 -30.50 -2.06
N PRO A 205 2.76 -31.07 -0.99
CA PRO A 205 3.27 -32.46 -1.04
C PRO A 205 2.18 -33.52 -0.99
N VAL A 206 1.00 -33.21 -0.41
CA VAL A 206 -0.07 -34.23 -0.21
C VAL A 206 -1.07 -34.22 -1.37
N LEU A 207 -1.47 -33.06 -1.81
CA LEU A 207 -2.52 -32.87 -2.83
C LEU A 207 -1.98 -32.53 -4.21
N GLY A 208 -0.69 -32.16 -4.29
CA GLY A 208 -0.08 -31.63 -5.51
C GLY A 208 -0.46 -30.17 -5.82
N ILE A 209 0.13 -29.64 -6.89
CA ILE A 209 0.02 -28.20 -7.23
C ILE A 209 -1.40 -27.82 -7.66
N HIS A 210 -2.07 -28.67 -8.43
CA HIS A 210 -3.41 -28.41 -8.97
C HIS A 210 -4.45 -28.21 -7.85
N TRP A 211 -4.52 -29.12 -6.91
CA TRP A 211 -5.41 -29.01 -5.76
C TRP A 211 -4.98 -27.91 -4.78
N THR A 212 -3.69 -27.64 -4.66
CA THR A 212 -3.20 -26.52 -3.84
C THR A 212 -3.75 -25.20 -4.36
N PHE A 213 -3.75 -24.97 -5.68
CA PHE A 213 -4.39 -23.80 -6.27
C PHE A 213 -5.91 -23.79 -6.05
N GLY A 214 -6.57 -24.94 -6.12
CA GLY A 214 -8.00 -25.04 -5.79
C GLY A 214 -8.31 -24.59 -4.35
N VAL A 215 -7.50 -25.05 -3.38
CA VAL A 215 -7.61 -24.60 -1.98
C VAL A 215 -7.38 -23.09 -1.84
N LEU A 216 -6.36 -22.54 -2.50
CA LEU A 216 -6.08 -21.10 -2.49
C LEU A 216 -7.23 -20.31 -3.13
N ALA A 217 -7.84 -20.80 -4.20
CA ALA A 217 -8.99 -20.20 -4.84
C ALA A 217 -10.20 -20.10 -3.89
N ILE A 218 -10.49 -21.18 -3.15
CA ILE A 218 -11.58 -21.20 -2.15
C ILE A 218 -11.29 -20.22 -1.01
N ILE A 219 -10.07 -20.22 -0.47
CA ILE A 219 -9.65 -19.30 0.60
C ILE A 219 -9.72 -17.84 0.13
N ASN A 220 -9.45 -17.56 -1.15
CA ASN A 220 -9.58 -16.22 -1.73
C ASN A 220 -11.04 -15.83 -1.96
N PHE A 221 -11.87 -16.75 -2.46
CA PHE A 221 -13.25 -16.50 -2.84
C PHE A 221 -14.11 -16.03 -1.66
N VAL A 222 -14.02 -16.72 -0.52
CA VAL A 222 -14.93 -16.50 0.61
C VAL A 222 -14.84 -15.05 1.12
N PRO A 223 -13.69 -14.50 1.59
CA PRO A 223 -13.63 -13.14 2.09
C PRO A 223 -13.84 -12.10 0.99
N ALA A 224 -13.44 -12.38 -0.26
CA ALA A 224 -13.67 -11.48 -1.38
C ALA A 224 -15.18 -11.32 -1.67
N MET A 225 -15.95 -12.41 -1.61
CA MET A 225 -17.42 -12.35 -1.77
C MET A 225 -18.11 -11.62 -0.61
N PHE A 226 -17.66 -11.78 0.62
CA PHE A 226 -18.18 -10.96 1.72
C PHE A 226 -17.93 -9.46 1.47
N CYS A 227 -16.78 -9.09 0.92
CA CYS A 227 -16.52 -7.71 0.54
C CYS A 227 -17.51 -7.19 -0.53
N VAL A 228 -17.96 -8.02 -1.49
CA VAL A 228 -18.96 -7.64 -2.50
C VAL A 228 -20.29 -7.21 -1.85
N PHE A 229 -20.70 -7.88 -0.79
CA PHE A 229 -21.94 -7.54 -0.07
C PHE A 229 -21.77 -6.36 0.89
N LEU A 230 -20.60 -6.20 1.46
CA LEU A 230 -20.32 -5.20 2.50
C LEU A 230 -19.85 -3.87 1.95
N PHE A 231 -19.12 -3.84 0.81
CA PHE A 231 -18.58 -2.63 0.25
C PHE A 231 -19.69 -1.81 -0.42
N LYS A 232 -20.08 -0.74 0.25
CA LYS A 232 -21.09 0.21 -0.23
C LYS A 232 -20.52 1.62 -0.15
N LYS A 233 -20.94 2.48 -1.08
CA LYS A 233 -20.63 3.91 -0.99
C LYS A 233 -21.20 4.50 0.29
N ARG A 234 -20.54 5.47 0.87
CA ARG A 234 -21.01 6.22 2.01
C ARG A 234 -21.01 7.69 1.68
N GLY A 235 -22.21 8.29 1.67
CA GLY A 235 -22.44 9.65 1.21
C GLY A 235 -22.11 9.83 -0.29
N GLU A 236 -21.96 11.06 -0.71
CA GLU A 236 -21.54 11.36 -2.08
C GLU A 236 -20.10 10.90 -2.31
N PHE A 237 -19.94 9.92 -3.18
CA PHE A 237 -18.68 9.38 -3.62
C PHE A 237 -18.74 9.11 -5.12
N ASN A 238 -18.17 10.03 -5.90
CA ASN A 238 -18.17 10.02 -7.35
C ASN A 238 -16.75 10.16 -7.88
N PRO A 239 -15.96 9.07 -7.92
CA PRO A 239 -14.58 9.13 -8.41
C PRO A 239 -14.54 9.55 -9.88
N PRO A 240 -13.45 10.23 -10.32
CA PRO A 240 -13.33 10.69 -11.69
C PRO A 240 -13.33 9.54 -12.70
N ARG A 241 -13.96 9.75 -13.85
CA ARG A 241 -14.02 8.75 -14.96
C ARG A 241 -12.69 8.60 -15.70
N THR A 242 -11.76 9.51 -15.52
CA THR A 242 -10.46 9.50 -16.20
C THR A 242 -9.50 8.51 -15.54
N LEU A 243 -8.78 7.73 -16.35
CA LEU A 243 -7.75 6.78 -15.90
C LEU A 243 -6.67 7.48 -15.07
N ILE A 244 -6.13 8.56 -15.61
CA ILE A 244 -5.15 9.40 -14.97
C ILE A 244 -5.68 10.83 -15.00
N SER A 245 -5.92 11.41 -13.84
CA SER A 245 -6.15 12.84 -13.76
C SER A 245 -4.79 13.53 -13.84
N PHE A 246 -4.47 14.08 -15.00
CA PHE A 246 -3.25 14.88 -15.18
C PHE A 246 -3.17 16.04 -14.18
N SER A 247 -4.32 16.52 -13.69
CA SER A 247 -4.38 17.54 -12.64
C SER A 247 -3.84 17.02 -11.31
N LEU A 248 -4.09 15.74 -10.96
CA LEU A 248 -3.51 15.11 -9.77
C LEU A 248 -2.00 14.91 -9.93
N PHE A 249 -1.56 14.48 -11.11
CA PHE A 249 -0.13 14.26 -11.37
C PHE A 249 0.70 15.55 -11.35
N LYS A 250 0.09 16.70 -11.69
CA LYS A 250 0.72 18.02 -11.59
C LYS A 250 0.87 18.53 -10.15
N ARG A 251 0.18 17.95 -9.18
CA ARG A 251 0.33 18.34 -7.77
C ARG A 251 1.66 17.84 -7.23
N PRO A 252 2.53 18.70 -6.67
CA PRO A 252 3.83 18.30 -6.11
C PRO A 252 3.69 17.20 -5.05
N PHE A 253 2.60 17.21 -4.29
CA PHE A 253 2.28 16.20 -3.30
C PHE A 253 2.09 14.80 -3.90
N THR A 254 1.41 14.68 -5.05
CA THR A 254 1.22 13.40 -5.74
C THR A 254 2.55 12.82 -6.21
N LEU A 255 3.38 13.66 -6.84
CA LEU A 255 4.72 13.25 -7.29
C LEU A 255 5.57 12.78 -6.11
N PHE A 256 5.55 13.52 -5.00
CA PHE A 256 6.25 13.14 -3.79
C PHE A 256 5.80 11.75 -3.29
N VAL A 257 4.49 11.53 -3.17
CA VAL A 257 3.93 10.24 -2.74
C VAL A 257 4.35 9.12 -3.68
N CYS A 258 4.28 9.31 -5.00
CA CYS A 258 4.69 8.32 -5.99
C CYS A 258 6.19 8.00 -5.93
N ILE A 259 7.06 9.01 -5.78
CA ILE A 259 8.52 8.81 -5.66
C ILE A 259 8.84 8.05 -4.37
N CYS A 260 8.27 8.45 -3.24
CA CYS A 260 8.49 7.75 -1.97
C CYS A 260 7.95 6.32 -2.00
N ALA A 261 6.80 6.08 -2.64
CA ALA A 261 6.25 4.74 -2.86
C ALA A 261 7.20 3.88 -3.71
N PHE A 262 7.70 4.43 -4.82
CA PHE A 262 8.66 3.76 -5.68
C PHE A 262 9.92 3.35 -4.91
N LEU A 263 10.55 4.27 -4.19
CA LEU A 263 11.77 3.98 -3.42
C LEU A 263 11.52 2.98 -2.30
N ASN A 264 10.40 3.09 -1.58
CA ASN A 264 10.03 2.14 -0.52
C ASN A 264 9.92 0.72 -1.06
N GLN A 265 9.21 0.53 -2.18
CA GLN A 265 9.03 -0.78 -2.79
C GLN A 265 10.33 -1.33 -3.39
N PHE A 266 11.16 -0.46 -3.96
CA PHE A 266 12.46 -0.84 -4.51
C PHE A 266 13.35 -1.43 -3.41
N GLY A 267 13.48 -0.75 -2.28
CA GLY A 267 14.23 -1.24 -1.13
C GLY A 267 13.64 -2.53 -0.54
N THR A 268 12.32 -2.65 -0.49
CA THR A 268 11.63 -3.86 0.00
C THR A 268 11.91 -5.06 -0.90
N SER A 269 11.77 -4.90 -2.22
CA SER A 269 12.01 -5.99 -3.18
C SER A 269 13.42 -6.56 -3.07
N LEU A 270 14.39 -5.69 -2.82
CA LEU A 270 15.78 -6.07 -2.59
C LEU A 270 15.94 -7.02 -1.40
N ILE A 271 15.35 -6.66 -0.25
CA ILE A 271 15.51 -7.44 0.97
C ILE A 271 14.75 -8.75 0.86
N VAL A 272 13.52 -8.72 0.37
CA VAL A 272 12.71 -9.94 0.20
C VAL A 272 13.40 -10.95 -0.73
N LEU A 273 14.07 -10.48 -1.77
CA LEU A 273 14.72 -11.34 -2.76
C LEU A 273 16.08 -11.87 -2.28
N TYR A 274 16.92 -11.01 -1.68
CA TYR A 274 18.30 -11.35 -1.41
C TYR A 274 18.59 -11.73 0.04
N PHE A 275 17.80 -11.30 1.02
CA PHE A 275 18.04 -11.63 2.42
C PHE A 275 18.03 -13.13 2.68
N PRO A 276 17.07 -13.95 2.17
CA PRO A 276 17.14 -15.41 2.34
C PRO A 276 18.39 -16.04 1.73
N ALA A 277 18.88 -15.49 0.61
CA ALA A 277 20.13 -15.95 -0.02
C ALA A 277 21.36 -15.67 0.85
N THR A 278 21.40 -14.52 1.56
CA THR A 278 22.50 -14.24 2.49
C THR A 278 22.48 -15.15 3.72
N ILE A 279 21.32 -15.68 4.13
CA ILE A 279 21.21 -16.69 5.19
C ILE A 279 21.81 -18.02 4.76
N THR A 280 21.56 -18.44 3.52
CA THR A 280 22.20 -19.66 2.99
C THR A 280 23.69 -19.51 2.76
N ASP A 281 24.15 -18.30 2.39
CA ASP A 281 25.58 -17.97 2.19
C ASP A 281 26.40 -18.09 3.50
N ILE A 282 25.79 -17.84 4.65
CA ILE A 282 26.44 -18.06 5.97
C ILE A 282 26.31 -19.50 6.48
N GLY A 283 25.94 -20.46 5.62
CA GLY A 283 25.91 -21.89 5.93
C GLY A 283 24.62 -22.38 6.62
N GLN A 284 23.56 -21.56 6.69
CA GLN A 284 22.28 -21.99 7.24
C GLN A 284 21.45 -22.80 6.21
N SER A 285 20.54 -23.63 6.72
CA SER A 285 19.67 -24.43 5.85
C SER A 285 18.66 -23.55 5.08
N ARG A 286 18.22 -24.02 3.90
CA ARG A 286 17.15 -23.38 3.13
C ARG A 286 15.86 -23.24 3.94
N SER A 287 15.56 -24.21 4.80
CA SER A 287 14.40 -24.17 5.70
C SER A 287 14.53 -23.00 6.70
N THR A 288 15.72 -22.78 7.27
CA THR A 288 16.01 -21.65 8.15
C THR A 288 15.83 -20.32 7.42
N ALA A 289 16.35 -20.19 6.19
CA ALA A 289 16.19 -19.02 5.36
C ALA A 289 14.71 -18.72 5.06
N SER A 290 13.91 -19.74 4.71
CA SER A 290 12.46 -19.58 4.52
C SER A 290 11.73 -19.17 5.80
N ASN A 291 12.16 -19.65 6.97
CA ASN A 291 11.54 -19.27 8.24
C ASN A 291 11.79 -17.78 8.59
N THR A 292 12.91 -17.19 8.17
CA THR A 292 13.14 -15.76 8.37
C THR A 292 12.13 -14.89 7.60
N VAL A 293 11.64 -15.36 6.44
CA VAL A 293 10.57 -14.66 5.69
C VAL A 293 9.26 -14.69 6.47
N LEU A 294 8.98 -15.76 7.22
CA LEU A 294 7.78 -15.80 8.08
C LEU A 294 7.88 -14.83 9.24
N ILE A 295 9.06 -14.71 9.88
CA ILE A 295 9.31 -13.72 10.94
C ILE A 295 9.09 -12.30 10.40
N TYR A 296 9.67 -12.01 9.26
CA TYR A 296 9.52 -10.73 8.55
C TYR A 296 8.04 -10.42 8.25
N SER A 297 7.27 -11.40 7.78
CA SER A 297 5.86 -11.23 7.46
C SER A 297 5.01 -11.00 8.71
N ALA A 298 5.24 -11.77 9.78
CA ALA A 298 4.54 -11.64 11.05
C ALA A 298 4.74 -10.25 11.66
N LEU A 299 6.01 -9.87 11.82
CA LEU A 299 6.37 -8.56 12.37
C LEU A 299 5.95 -7.42 11.44
N GLY A 300 5.89 -7.68 10.14
CA GLY A 300 5.36 -6.75 9.16
C GLY A 300 3.87 -6.44 9.36
N GLY A 301 3.06 -7.42 9.74
CA GLY A 301 1.67 -7.22 10.14
C GLY A 301 1.57 -6.34 11.39
N VAL A 302 2.37 -6.64 12.42
CA VAL A 302 2.42 -5.85 13.66
C VAL A 302 2.92 -4.43 13.40
N GLY A 303 3.97 -4.26 12.61
CA GLY A 303 4.57 -2.96 12.28
C GLY A 303 3.56 -2.00 11.64
N ARG A 304 2.65 -2.50 10.78
CA ARG A 304 1.58 -1.69 10.18
C ARG A 304 0.57 -1.17 11.18
N ILE A 305 0.25 -1.94 12.21
CA ILE A 305 -0.64 -1.50 13.29
C ILE A 305 0.10 -0.47 14.17
N VAL A 306 1.33 -0.78 14.57
CA VAL A 306 2.18 0.08 15.40
C VAL A 306 2.42 1.44 14.73
N ALA A 307 2.61 1.47 13.41
CA ALA A 307 2.74 2.69 12.63
C ALA A 307 1.62 3.69 12.89
N ASN A 308 0.38 3.21 12.92
CA ASN A 308 -0.78 4.06 13.09
C ASN A 308 -0.99 4.49 14.55
N ILE A 309 -0.55 3.68 15.52
CA ILE A 309 -0.52 4.08 16.93
C ILE A 309 0.53 5.18 17.14
N MET A 310 1.73 4.99 16.57
CA MET A 310 2.81 5.99 16.64
C MET A 310 2.43 7.30 15.95
N SER A 311 1.79 7.20 14.77
CA SER A 311 1.40 8.39 14.00
C SER A 311 0.39 9.28 14.70
N LYS A 312 -0.43 8.75 15.61
CA LYS A 312 -1.34 9.56 16.44
C LYS A 312 -0.57 10.47 17.41
N LYS A 313 0.59 10.03 17.91
CA LYS A 313 1.41 10.82 18.86
C LYS A 313 2.41 11.71 18.12
N TRP A 314 3.12 11.17 17.14
CA TRP A 314 4.25 11.82 16.48
C TRP A 314 3.89 12.49 15.16
N GLY A 315 2.73 12.15 14.59
CA GLY A 315 2.32 12.55 13.25
C GLY A 315 2.77 11.54 12.18
N ASN A 316 2.06 11.54 11.06
CA ASN A 316 2.31 10.58 9.97
C ASN A 316 3.70 10.73 9.38
N ASN A 317 4.11 11.98 9.11
CA ASN A 317 5.38 12.26 8.46
C ASN A 317 6.59 11.95 9.35
N ASN A 318 6.52 12.24 10.67
CA ASN A 318 7.59 11.90 11.58
C ASN A 318 7.78 10.39 11.74
N THR A 319 6.67 9.64 11.74
CA THR A 319 6.71 8.18 11.78
C THR A 319 7.31 7.59 10.50
N LEU A 320 7.02 8.19 9.34
CA LEU A 320 7.64 7.82 8.06
C LEU A 320 9.16 8.11 8.04
N ILE A 321 9.59 9.26 8.55
CA ILE A 321 11.01 9.61 8.71
C ILE A 321 11.70 8.58 9.61
N PHE A 322 11.11 8.26 10.76
CA PHE A 322 11.64 7.25 11.68
C PHE A 322 11.74 5.86 11.03
N SER A 323 10.69 5.43 10.33
CA SER A 323 10.67 4.17 9.60
C SER A 323 11.78 4.08 8.55
N ALA A 324 11.95 5.11 7.72
CA ALA A 324 12.92 5.11 6.64
C ALA A 324 14.37 5.15 7.14
N PHE A 325 14.71 6.09 8.02
CA PHE A 325 16.07 6.15 8.59
C PHE A 325 16.37 4.97 9.50
N GLY A 326 15.40 4.49 10.28
CA GLY A 326 15.54 3.29 11.10
C GLY A 326 15.82 2.05 10.23
N SER A 327 15.12 1.89 9.11
CA SER A 327 15.39 0.80 8.16
C SER A 327 16.78 0.91 7.55
N ALA A 328 17.22 2.11 7.14
CA ALA A 328 18.58 2.35 6.65
C ALA A 328 19.64 2.04 7.71
N ALA A 329 19.43 2.48 8.94
CA ALA A 329 20.34 2.22 10.06
C ALA A 329 20.47 0.73 10.36
N LEU A 330 19.38 -0.03 10.32
CA LEU A 330 19.43 -1.49 10.48
C LEU A 330 20.21 -2.18 9.36
N ILE A 331 20.03 -1.72 8.12
CA ILE A 331 20.76 -2.28 6.96
C ILE A 331 22.25 -2.03 7.11
N PHE A 332 22.66 -0.78 7.36
CA PHE A 332 24.09 -0.43 7.47
C PHE A 332 24.72 -0.89 8.78
N GLY A 333 23.98 -0.93 9.89
CA GLY A 333 24.51 -1.27 11.21
C GLY A 333 24.49 -2.76 11.53
N LEU A 334 23.53 -3.53 11.00
CA LEU A 334 23.39 -4.94 11.34
C LEU A 334 23.61 -5.87 10.14
N TRP A 335 22.98 -5.60 9.00
CA TRP A 335 23.06 -6.53 7.86
C TRP A 335 24.38 -6.45 7.11
N LEU A 336 24.89 -5.22 6.88
CA LEU A 336 26.11 -5.01 6.11
C LEU A 336 27.39 -5.49 6.83
N PRO A 337 27.63 -5.15 8.12
CA PRO A 337 28.95 -5.38 8.74
C PRO A 337 29.14 -6.78 9.29
N THR A 338 28.09 -7.60 9.43
CA THR A 338 28.17 -8.89 10.12
C THR A 338 27.71 -10.05 9.25
N ARG A 339 28.25 -11.24 9.55
CA ARG A 339 27.81 -12.52 8.94
C ARG A 339 27.35 -13.51 10.03
N LEU A 340 26.88 -12.99 11.16
CA LEU A 340 26.39 -13.82 12.27
C LEU A 340 24.88 -14.03 12.15
N PHE A 341 24.42 -15.26 12.17
CA PHE A 341 23.00 -15.63 12.05
C PHE A 341 22.13 -14.96 13.13
N SER A 342 22.60 -14.88 14.38
CA SER A 342 21.88 -14.19 15.47
C SER A 342 21.62 -12.71 15.17
N VAL A 343 22.62 -12.02 14.58
CA VAL A 343 22.46 -10.61 14.19
C VAL A 343 21.50 -10.47 13.00
N TYR A 344 21.52 -11.42 12.07
CA TYR A 344 20.57 -11.44 10.96
C TYR A 344 19.13 -11.67 11.43
N LEU A 345 18.92 -12.48 12.47
CA LEU A 345 17.59 -12.62 13.09
C LEU A 345 17.11 -11.32 13.75
N VAL A 346 17.99 -10.63 14.47
CA VAL A 346 17.70 -9.32 15.05
C VAL A 346 17.38 -8.31 13.95
N PHE A 347 18.22 -8.25 12.91
CA PHE A 347 18.01 -7.38 11.75
C PHE A 347 16.63 -7.59 11.13
N ILE A 348 16.29 -8.82 10.73
CA ILE A 348 15.04 -9.09 10.01
C ILE A 348 13.80 -8.86 10.88
N SER A 349 13.94 -9.05 12.21
CA SER A 349 12.88 -8.81 13.17
C SER A 349 12.56 -7.31 13.27
N PHE A 350 13.56 -6.47 13.52
CA PHE A 350 13.37 -5.01 13.62
C PHE A 350 13.07 -4.39 12.26
N PHE A 351 13.70 -4.86 11.19
CA PHE A 351 13.39 -4.41 9.84
C PHE A 351 11.95 -4.75 9.45
N GLY A 352 11.47 -5.96 9.78
CA GLY A 352 10.08 -6.36 9.59
C GLY A 352 9.08 -5.45 10.31
N LEU A 353 9.43 -4.89 11.47
CA LEU A 353 8.60 -3.91 12.17
C LEU A 353 8.62 -2.53 11.49
N LEU A 354 9.80 -2.04 11.07
CA LEU A 354 9.97 -0.66 10.65
C LEU A 354 9.53 -0.42 9.19
N TYR A 355 10.03 -1.21 8.23
CA TYR A 355 9.82 -0.93 6.81
C TYR A 355 8.34 -0.88 6.41
N PRO A 356 7.45 -1.75 6.93
CA PRO A 356 6.07 -1.80 6.46
C PRO A 356 5.19 -0.69 7.03
N MET A 357 5.71 0.11 7.96
CA MET A 357 5.03 1.30 8.47
C MET A 357 4.67 2.28 7.35
N ALA A 358 5.47 2.32 6.27
CA ALA A 358 5.24 3.21 5.16
C ALA A 358 3.91 2.93 4.44
N PHE A 359 3.49 1.67 4.26
CA PHE A 359 2.27 1.33 3.51
C PHE A 359 1.00 1.99 4.05
N PRO A 360 0.59 1.78 5.32
CA PRO A 360 -0.62 2.40 5.85
C PRO A 360 -0.48 3.91 6.01
N LEU A 361 0.72 4.41 6.34
CA LEU A 361 0.93 5.84 6.54
C LEU A 361 0.90 6.63 5.23
N MET A 362 1.39 6.07 4.13
CA MET A 362 1.28 6.68 2.79
C MET A 362 -0.18 6.72 2.34
N ALA A 363 -0.95 5.63 2.53
CA ALA A 363 -2.38 5.63 2.27
C ALA A 363 -3.13 6.62 3.18
N ALA A 364 -2.72 6.78 4.43
CA ALA A 364 -3.27 7.78 5.35
C ALA A 364 -2.94 9.21 4.89
N LEU A 365 -1.72 9.48 4.40
CA LEU A 365 -1.35 10.75 3.81
C LEU A 365 -2.25 11.07 2.61
N VAL A 366 -2.44 10.13 1.70
CA VAL A 366 -3.35 10.29 0.56
C VAL A 366 -4.76 10.60 1.08
N SER A 367 -5.30 9.79 1.96
CA SER A 367 -6.69 9.94 2.42
C SER A 367 -6.95 11.20 3.24
N ASN A 368 -5.91 11.85 3.79
CA ASN A 368 -6.04 13.08 4.56
C ASN A 368 -5.88 14.35 3.71
N ASN A 369 -5.22 14.25 2.54
CA ASN A 369 -4.87 15.40 1.70
C ASN A 369 -5.64 15.46 0.38
N TYR A 370 -6.47 14.45 0.09
CA TYR A 370 -7.31 14.44 -1.10
C TYR A 370 -8.80 14.48 -0.74
N LYS A 371 -9.63 14.99 -1.66
CA LYS A 371 -11.09 14.90 -1.57
C LYS A 371 -11.51 13.43 -1.63
N LYS A 372 -12.66 13.08 -1.02
CA LYS A 372 -13.16 11.70 -0.99
C LYS A 372 -13.16 11.05 -2.37
N ASP A 373 -13.60 11.78 -3.39
CA ASP A 373 -13.69 11.29 -4.78
C ASP A 373 -12.31 11.05 -5.42
N GLU A 374 -11.28 11.78 -5.01
CA GLU A 374 -9.93 11.68 -5.54
C GLU A 374 -9.11 10.55 -4.86
N ILE A 375 -9.51 10.08 -3.65
CA ILE A 375 -8.73 9.12 -2.84
C ILE A 375 -8.42 7.84 -3.62
N LEU A 376 -9.44 7.29 -4.29
CA LEU A 376 -9.30 6.03 -5.02
C LEU A 376 -8.30 6.15 -6.16
N GLN A 377 -8.32 7.27 -6.88
CA GLN A 377 -7.40 7.54 -7.98
C GLN A 377 -5.98 7.87 -7.47
N ALA A 378 -5.86 8.65 -6.39
CA ALA A 378 -4.57 8.97 -5.79
C ALA A 378 -3.89 7.71 -5.21
N ASN A 379 -4.66 6.82 -4.56
CA ASN A 379 -4.17 5.50 -4.16
C ASN A 379 -3.75 4.66 -5.37
N GLY A 380 -4.54 4.70 -6.45
CA GLY A 380 -4.20 4.02 -7.70
C GLY A 380 -2.85 4.47 -8.28
N LEU A 381 -2.56 5.78 -8.28
CA LEU A 381 -1.26 6.33 -8.71
C LEU A 381 -0.11 5.89 -7.79
N MET A 382 -0.33 5.89 -6.48
CA MET A 382 0.65 5.40 -5.51
C MET A 382 0.95 3.91 -5.74
N PHE A 383 -0.08 3.08 -5.93
CA PHE A 383 0.10 1.66 -6.22
C PHE A 383 0.72 1.42 -7.60
N PHE A 384 0.43 2.25 -8.59
CA PHE A 384 1.12 2.21 -9.88
C PHE A 384 2.63 2.41 -9.71
N ALA A 385 3.04 3.36 -8.87
CA ALA A 385 4.46 3.57 -8.55
C ALA A 385 5.10 2.36 -7.84
N TYR A 386 4.37 1.68 -6.92
CA TYR A 386 4.81 0.42 -6.33
C TYR A 386 5.01 -0.67 -7.39
N GLY A 387 4.06 -0.83 -8.32
CA GLY A 387 4.17 -1.82 -9.40
C GLY A 387 5.31 -1.55 -10.36
N LEU A 388 5.51 -0.28 -10.77
CA LEU A 388 6.64 0.13 -11.60
C LEU A 388 7.97 -0.15 -10.91
N SER A 389 8.04 0.09 -9.61
CA SER A 389 9.22 -0.23 -8.79
C SER A 389 9.51 -1.72 -8.73
N THR A 390 8.49 -2.57 -8.63
CA THR A 390 8.67 -4.02 -8.63
C THR A 390 9.18 -4.50 -9.99
N LEU A 391 8.59 -3.98 -11.08
CA LEU A 391 8.99 -4.34 -12.44
C LEU A 391 10.44 -3.95 -12.75
N ALA A 392 10.86 -2.75 -12.32
CA ALA A 392 12.20 -2.24 -12.55
C ALA A 392 13.22 -2.76 -11.51
N GLY A 393 12.79 -2.94 -10.26
CA GLY A 393 13.65 -3.24 -9.13
C GLY A 393 14.32 -4.61 -9.24
N VAL A 394 13.56 -5.64 -9.57
CA VAL A 394 14.08 -7.01 -9.66
C VAL A 394 15.21 -7.14 -10.70
N PRO A 395 15.06 -6.65 -11.94
CA PRO A 395 16.17 -6.69 -12.92
C PRO A 395 17.37 -5.84 -12.53
N VAL A 396 17.15 -4.64 -11.98
CA VAL A 396 18.25 -3.75 -11.56
C VAL A 396 19.06 -4.41 -10.44
N MET A 397 18.40 -5.07 -9.49
CA MET A 397 19.10 -5.79 -8.42
C MET A 397 19.90 -6.97 -8.93
N GLY A 398 19.36 -7.71 -9.90
CA GLY A 398 20.09 -8.77 -10.59
C GLY A 398 21.36 -8.25 -11.24
N LEU A 399 21.28 -7.11 -11.94
CA LEU A 399 22.45 -6.46 -12.55
C LEU A 399 23.49 -6.00 -11.52
N LEU A 400 23.05 -5.46 -10.37
CA LEU A 400 23.96 -5.06 -9.29
C LEU A 400 24.70 -6.28 -8.70
N PHE A 401 23.98 -7.38 -8.48
CA PHE A 401 24.57 -8.63 -8.01
C PHE A 401 25.54 -9.23 -9.03
N ASP A 402 25.16 -9.27 -10.31
CA ASP A 402 25.98 -9.86 -11.37
C ASP A 402 27.22 -9.04 -11.67
N LYS A 403 27.08 -7.70 -11.87
CA LYS A 403 28.19 -6.85 -12.35
C LYS A 403 29.08 -6.31 -11.22
N LEU A 404 28.48 -5.85 -10.12
CA LEU A 404 29.23 -5.26 -8.99
C LEU A 404 29.53 -6.30 -7.90
N GLY A 405 28.67 -7.27 -7.71
CA GLY A 405 28.84 -8.36 -6.75
C GLY A 405 29.62 -9.57 -7.32
N HIS A 406 29.87 -9.59 -8.65
CA HIS A 406 30.51 -10.71 -9.36
C HIS A 406 29.88 -12.07 -9.04
N ARG A 407 28.59 -12.09 -8.73
CA ARG A 407 27.79 -13.28 -8.29
C ARG A 407 28.30 -13.94 -7.00
N THR A 408 29.22 -13.33 -6.28
CA THR A 408 29.84 -13.87 -5.06
C THR A 408 29.60 -13.01 -3.84
N SER A 409 29.31 -11.72 -4.02
CA SER A 409 29.13 -10.79 -2.91
C SER A 409 27.77 -10.07 -2.99
N TYR A 410 27.03 -10.09 -1.89
CA TYR A 410 25.78 -9.35 -1.73
C TYR A 410 26.00 -7.90 -1.26
N VAL A 411 27.24 -7.50 -0.97
CA VAL A 411 27.57 -6.17 -0.42
C VAL A 411 27.04 -5.02 -1.28
N PRO A 412 27.19 -4.99 -2.63
CA PRO A 412 26.68 -3.89 -3.44
C PRO A 412 25.14 -3.78 -3.38
N VAL A 413 24.46 -4.93 -3.31
CA VAL A 413 23.02 -5.02 -3.20
C VAL A 413 22.56 -4.48 -1.84
N ILE A 414 23.22 -4.85 -0.75
CA ILE A 414 22.92 -4.39 0.61
C ILE A 414 23.11 -2.87 0.73
N ILE A 415 24.24 -2.36 0.20
CA ILE A 415 24.53 -0.92 0.21
C ILE A 415 23.45 -0.15 -0.55
N SER A 416 23.05 -0.63 -1.75
CA SER A 416 22.02 0.03 -2.54
C SER A 416 20.69 0.11 -1.79
N GLY A 417 20.30 -0.94 -1.06
CA GLY A 417 19.12 -0.95 -0.21
C GLY A 417 19.16 0.07 0.90
N GLY A 418 20.30 0.14 1.61
CA GLY A 418 20.51 1.15 2.66
C GLY A 418 20.43 2.57 2.12
N ILE A 419 21.05 2.84 0.97
CA ILE A 419 21.00 4.14 0.29
C ILE A 419 19.55 4.51 -0.08
N VAL A 420 18.79 3.58 -0.65
CA VAL A 420 17.39 3.82 -1.05
C VAL A 420 16.53 4.22 0.15
N TYR A 421 16.63 3.52 1.27
CA TYR A 421 15.89 3.87 2.49
C TYR A 421 16.37 5.19 3.09
N PHE A 422 17.67 5.47 3.06
CA PHE A 422 18.23 6.74 3.51
C PHE A 422 17.72 7.91 2.67
N VAL A 423 17.76 7.80 1.33
CA VAL A 423 17.24 8.80 0.40
C VAL A 423 15.74 9.01 0.63
N ASN A 424 14.98 7.93 0.83
CA ASN A 424 13.56 8.04 1.14
C ASN A 424 13.31 8.82 2.45
N GLY A 425 14.13 8.58 3.48
CA GLY A 425 14.10 9.35 4.72
C GLY A 425 14.38 10.85 4.51
N VAL A 426 15.39 11.19 3.69
CA VAL A 426 15.70 12.57 3.32
C VAL A 426 14.52 13.23 2.59
N LEU A 427 13.89 12.51 1.66
CA LEU A 427 12.70 13.04 0.96
C LEU A 427 11.55 13.34 1.92
N PHE A 428 11.28 12.51 2.93
CA PHE A 428 10.27 12.80 3.95
C PHE A 428 10.63 14.04 4.79
N VAL A 429 11.91 14.26 5.09
CA VAL A 429 12.36 15.49 5.77
C VAL A 429 12.17 16.71 4.87
N LEU A 430 12.59 16.65 3.61
CA LEU A 430 12.41 17.74 2.64
C LEU A 430 10.92 18.08 2.45
N PHE A 431 10.06 17.07 2.38
CA PHE A 431 8.62 17.26 2.29
C PHE A 431 8.08 17.98 3.54
N ARG A 432 8.51 17.60 4.72
CA ARG A 432 8.13 18.30 5.96
C ARG A 432 8.53 19.78 5.94
N LEU A 433 9.75 20.09 5.46
CA LEU A 433 10.23 21.47 5.35
C LEU A 433 9.43 22.26 4.30
N TYR A 434 9.13 21.63 3.15
CA TYR A 434 8.31 22.23 2.10
C TYR A 434 6.92 22.62 2.63
N VAL A 435 6.22 21.67 3.27
CA VAL A 435 4.87 21.93 3.80
C VAL A 435 4.87 23.04 4.86
N ARG A 436 5.85 23.01 5.78
CA ARG A 436 5.96 24.08 6.78
C ARG A 436 6.17 25.46 6.18
N ARG A 437 6.87 25.53 5.04
CA ARG A 437 7.22 26.81 4.40
C ARG A 437 6.11 27.35 3.50
N TYR A 438 5.44 26.48 2.74
CA TYR A 438 4.54 26.89 1.66
C TYR A 438 3.05 26.62 1.93
N GLU A 439 2.74 25.72 2.86
CA GLU A 439 1.37 25.34 3.19
C GLU A 439 1.14 25.25 4.70
N PRO A 440 1.37 26.36 5.47
CA PRO A 440 1.29 26.31 6.94
C PRO A 440 -0.11 25.98 7.44
N ASN A 441 -1.15 26.20 6.64
CA ASN A 441 -2.55 25.86 6.95
C ASN A 441 -3.00 24.49 6.41
N ALA A 442 -2.13 23.74 5.72
CA ALA A 442 -2.47 22.41 5.29
C ALA A 442 -2.72 21.53 6.53
N LYS A 443 -3.91 20.97 6.63
CA LYS A 443 -4.29 19.99 7.66
C LYS A 443 -3.54 18.65 7.46
N ILE A 444 -2.24 18.73 7.17
CA ILE A 444 -1.34 17.58 7.22
C ILE A 444 -1.26 17.26 8.70
N GLY A 445 -2.15 16.39 9.15
CA GLY A 445 -2.37 16.09 10.54
C GLY A 445 -1.06 16.04 11.33
N LYS A 446 -1.03 16.67 12.51
CA LYS A 446 0.14 16.93 13.38
C LYS A 446 1.45 16.47 12.72
N LEU A 447 2.12 17.41 12.07
CA LEU A 447 3.46 17.21 11.47
C LEU A 447 4.47 16.72 12.51
#